data_31a50f2902955b1f8808cb93dd247008
#
_entry.id   31a50f2902955b1f8808cb93dd247008
#
_cell.length_a   1.000
_cell.length_b   1.000
_cell.length_c   1.000
_cell.angle_alpha   90.00
_cell.angle_beta   90.00
_cell.angle_gamma   90.00
#
_symmetry.space_group_name_H-M   'P 1'
#
loop_
_entity.id
_entity.type
_entity.pdbx_description
1 polymer ?
#
loop_
_entity_poly.entity_id
_entity_poly.type
_entity_poly.pdbx_seq_one_letter_code
_entity_poly.pdbx_strand_id
1 'polypeptide(L)'
;MPERSRSWTLFAIMIAMIVLAVRAPSARAQDARDLYQSTAIVTGTDMRSRPTGFAQCLRDVLVKVSGEPRLIKDARVAELGRHADAFVVSFSYVDVMAGIPVHDDQGTYDRPHYLTVKFDPAHIDHVLADLGETPWRGERPVVVPMLSLRRYGPPFVLSAELPNGADARASFAGRAEEFGLTARIPTEAELTVWGAAPGQIPSPPTAARPHEVVVAGTLEFKESVPGWEGSWRMRQNGRDYAWGISGVNYDEAFRDIIRGVLRVASGHDGPK
;
A
#
# COMPACT_ATOMS: atom_id res chain seq x y z
N MET A 1 -47.75 7.19 51.32
CA MET A 1 -46.66 6.25 51.00
C MET A 1 -46.90 5.71 49.61
N PRO A 2 -46.08 6.06 48.68
CA PRO A 2 -45.15 5.14 48.00
C PRO A 2 -43.87 5.86 47.50
N GLU A 3 -42.72 5.55 48.06
CA GLU A 3 -41.40 5.98 47.56
C GLU A 3 -40.44 4.81 47.56
N ARG A 4 -40.62 3.83 46.67
CA ARG A 4 -39.66 2.74 46.52
C ARG A 4 -39.38 2.29 45.07
N SER A 5 -39.89 2.99 44.07
CA SER A 5 -39.73 2.52 42.67
C SER A 5 -38.67 3.25 41.84
N ARG A 6 -38.10 4.36 42.35
CA ARG A 6 -37.15 5.20 41.59
C ARG A 6 -35.68 4.77 41.70
N SER A 7 -35.29 3.98 42.69
CA SER A 7 -33.90 3.55 42.89
C SER A 7 -33.48 2.40 41.98
N TRP A 8 -34.41 1.56 41.56
CA TRP A 8 -34.10 0.39 40.76
C TRP A 8 -33.90 0.70 39.26
N THR A 9 -34.56 1.73 38.77
CA THR A 9 -34.41 2.17 37.37
C THR A 9 -33.08 2.86 37.12
N LEU A 10 -32.54 3.60 38.07
CA LEU A 10 -31.22 4.25 37.96
C LEU A 10 -30.10 3.23 38.07
N PHE A 11 -30.26 2.16 38.85
CA PHE A 11 -29.26 1.10 38.99
C PHE A 11 -29.20 0.22 37.72
N ALA A 12 -30.34 -0.04 37.06
CA ALA A 12 -30.40 -0.77 35.79
C ALA A 12 -29.77 0.02 34.64
N ILE A 13 -29.91 1.33 34.57
CA ILE A 13 -29.31 2.20 33.55
C ILE A 13 -27.78 2.29 33.74
N MET A 14 -27.28 2.31 34.99
CA MET A 14 -25.86 2.33 35.25
C MET A 14 -25.14 1.01 34.89
N ILE A 15 -25.81 -0.12 35.08
CA ILE A 15 -25.29 -1.43 34.66
C ILE A 15 -25.30 -1.56 33.14
N ALA A 16 -26.32 -1.04 32.44
CA ALA A 16 -26.39 -1.03 30.99
C ALA A 16 -25.29 -0.18 30.32
N MET A 17 -24.86 0.90 30.95
CA MET A 17 -23.75 1.72 30.45
C MET A 17 -22.37 1.06 30.66
N ILE A 18 -22.19 0.22 31.63
CA ILE A 18 -20.92 -0.47 31.89
C ILE A 18 -20.71 -1.65 30.91
N VAL A 19 -21.77 -2.25 30.39
CA VAL A 19 -21.70 -3.40 29.46
C VAL A 19 -21.39 -2.96 28.01
N LEU A 20 -21.62 -1.69 27.64
CA LEU A 20 -21.34 -1.19 26.29
C LEU A 20 -19.89 -0.73 26.07
N ALA A 21 -19.02 -0.85 27.09
CA ALA A 21 -17.58 -0.64 26.99
C ALA A 21 -16.81 -1.91 26.53
N VAL A 22 -17.49 -2.86 25.89
CA VAL A 22 -16.87 -4.05 25.30
C VAL A 22 -16.24 -3.71 23.94
N ARG A 23 -14.95 -3.38 24.01
CA ARG A 23 -13.89 -3.76 23.07
C ARG A 23 -14.24 -3.63 21.59
N ALA A 24 -14.08 -2.45 21.03
CA ALA A 24 -13.60 -2.36 19.67
C ALA A 24 -12.21 -3.02 19.63
N PRO A 25 -11.97 -4.09 18.85
CA PRO A 25 -10.62 -4.59 18.64
C PRO A 25 -9.80 -3.43 18.08
N SER A 26 -8.66 -3.18 18.70
CA SER A 26 -7.80 -2.07 18.33
C SER A 26 -7.46 -2.19 16.84
N ALA A 27 -7.95 -1.30 16.00
CA ALA A 27 -7.59 -1.21 14.58
C ALA A 27 -6.05 -1.31 14.41
N ARG A 28 -5.29 -0.71 15.32
CA ARG A 28 -3.82 -0.84 15.40
C ARG A 28 -3.28 -2.27 15.53
N ALA A 29 -4.01 -3.19 16.17
CA ALA A 29 -3.55 -4.58 16.30
C ALA A 29 -3.83 -5.40 15.04
N GLN A 30 -4.86 -5.04 14.29
CA GLN A 30 -5.16 -5.62 12.99
C GLN A 30 -4.13 -5.14 11.96
N ASP A 31 -3.91 -3.81 11.86
CA ASP A 31 -2.93 -3.20 10.96
C ASP A 31 -1.51 -3.74 11.18
N ALA A 32 -1.11 -3.94 12.45
CA ALA A 32 0.21 -4.49 12.76
C ALA A 32 0.38 -5.95 12.27
N ARG A 33 -0.68 -6.75 12.24
CA ARG A 33 -0.64 -8.14 11.73
C ARG A 33 -0.58 -8.19 10.21
N ASP A 34 -1.19 -7.24 9.53
CA ASP A 34 -1.23 -7.17 8.07
C ASP A 34 0.13 -6.75 7.46
N LEU A 35 1.03 -6.14 8.26
CA LEU A 35 2.39 -5.83 7.82
C LEU A 35 3.23 -7.07 7.51
N TYR A 36 3.01 -8.18 8.24
CA TYR A 36 3.73 -9.44 8.07
C TYR A 36 3.05 -10.40 7.09
N GLN A 37 2.21 -9.86 6.22
CA GLN A 37 1.51 -10.60 5.17
C GLN A 37 1.71 -9.91 3.83
N SER A 38 1.85 -10.68 2.76
CA SER A 38 1.86 -10.18 1.38
C SER A 38 1.11 -11.13 0.45
N THR A 39 0.74 -10.62 -0.72
CA THR A 39 0.04 -11.39 -1.75
C THR A 39 0.78 -11.28 -3.08
N ALA A 40 1.09 -12.42 -3.68
CA ALA A 40 1.68 -12.52 -5.01
C ALA A 40 0.70 -13.19 -5.99
N ILE A 41 0.82 -12.88 -7.27
CA ILE A 41 0.13 -13.63 -8.32
C ILE A 41 1.04 -14.76 -8.77
N VAL A 42 0.54 -15.99 -8.70
CA VAL A 42 1.25 -17.19 -9.15
C VAL A 42 0.40 -17.96 -10.14
N THR A 43 1.04 -18.75 -11.00
CA THR A 43 0.35 -19.63 -11.95
C THR A 43 0.17 -21.01 -11.33
N GLY A 44 -1.08 -21.43 -11.14
CA GLY A 44 -1.42 -22.68 -10.47
C GLY A 44 -1.26 -22.64 -8.94
N THR A 45 -1.52 -23.76 -8.30
CA THR A 45 -1.44 -23.92 -6.84
C THR A 45 -0.42 -24.98 -6.40
N ASP A 46 0.33 -25.50 -7.34
CA ASP A 46 1.26 -26.60 -7.11
C ASP A 46 2.57 -26.17 -6.41
N MET A 47 3.39 -27.16 -6.09
CA MET A 47 4.65 -26.93 -5.39
C MET A 47 5.72 -26.26 -6.26
N ARG A 48 5.56 -26.21 -7.59
CA ARG A 48 6.56 -25.60 -8.51
C ARG A 48 6.47 -24.08 -8.50
N SER A 49 5.26 -23.53 -8.42
CA SER A 49 5.02 -22.08 -8.42
C SER A 49 5.17 -21.46 -7.02
N ARG A 50 4.98 -22.25 -5.97
CA ARG A 50 4.96 -21.81 -4.58
C ARG A 50 6.26 -21.15 -4.09
N PRO A 51 7.46 -21.72 -4.31
CA PRO A 51 8.71 -21.10 -3.85
C PRO A 51 8.93 -19.70 -4.41
N THR A 52 8.62 -19.47 -5.68
CA THR A 52 8.72 -18.15 -6.31
C THR A 52 7.76 -17.15 -5.67
N GLY A 53 6.51 -17.57 -5.40
CA GLY A 53 5.52 -16.75 -4.72
C GLY A 53 5.93 -16.41 -3.27
N PHE A 54 6.45 -17.39 -2.54
CA PHE A 54 6.96 -17.16 -1.17
C PHE A 54 8.13 -16.19 -1.15
N ALA A 55 9.09 -16.34 -2.09
CA ALA A 55 10.24 -15.44 -2.22
C ALA A 55 9.80 -13.99 -2.53
N GLN A 56 8.80 -13.83 -3.41
CA GLN A 56 8.24 -12.52 -3.69
C GLN A 56 7.57 -11.92 -2.45
N CYS A 57 6.68 -12.67 -1.79
CA CYS A 57 5.99 -12.21 -0.58
C CYS A 57 6.95 -11.88 0.57
N LEU A 58 8.03 -12.68 0.76
CA LEU A 58 9.05 -12.39 1.77
C LEU A 58 9.70 -11.04 1.51
N ARG A 59 10.14 -10.79 0.27
CA ARG A 59 10.75 -9.51 -0.12
C ARG A 59 9.82 -8.33 0.13
N ASP A 60 8.54 -8.46 -0.25
CA ASP A 60 7.54 -7.42 -0.08
C ASP A 60 7.28 -7.12 1.41
N VAL A 61 7.23 -8.18 2.25
CA VAL A 61 7.08 -8.04 3.72
C VAL A 61 8.30 -7.36 4.33
N LEU A 62 9.52 -7.74 3.95
CA LEU A 62 10.73 -7.09 4.47
C LEU A 62 10.73 -5.58 4.17
N VAL A 63 10.37 -5.19 2.95
CA VAL A 63 10.22 -3.78 2.57
C VAL A 63 9.09 -3.10 3.34
N LYS A 64 7.94 -3.74 3.43
CA LYS A 64 6.77 -3.22 4.14
C LYS A 64 7.06 -2.97 5.62
N VAL A 65 7.72 -3.91 6.28
CA VAL A 65 8.01 -3.84 7.72
C VAL A 65 9.12 -2.85 8.03
N SER A 66 10.21 -2.81 7.25
CA SER A 66 11.35 -1.90 7.48
C SER A 66 11.10 -0.48 6.95
N GLY A 67 10.33 -0.34 5.88
CA GLY A 67 10.22 0.92 5.14
C GLY A 67 11.41 1.18 4.20
N GLU A 68 12.29 0.19 3.92
CA GLU A 68 13.47 0.35 3.07
C GLU A 68 13.32 -0.37 1.71
N PRO A 69 12.92 0.33 0.65
CA PRO A 69 12.72 -0.25 -0.68
C PRO A 69 13.99 -0.82 -1.33
N ARG A 70 15.19 -0.44 -0.87
CA ARG A 70 16.45 -0.99 -1.42
C ARG A 70 16.58 -2.48 -1.20
N LEU A 71 15.89 -3.05 -0.20
CA LEU A 71 15.82 -4.48 0.05
C LEU A 71 15.28 -5.29 -1.14
N ILE A 72 14.50 -4.67 -2.04
CA ILE A 72 14.00 -5.31 -3.27
C ILE A 72 15.15 -5.83 -4.14
N LYS A 73 16.28 -5.12 -4.16
CA LYS A 73 17.44 -5.44 -5.00
C LYS A 73 18.62 -6.00 -4.19
N ASP A 74 18.46 -6.26 -2.90
CA ASP A 74 19.53 -6.81 -2.06
C ASP A 74 19.74 -8.30 -2.37
N ALA A 75 20.95 -8.67 -2.71
CA ALA A 75 21.31 -10.06 -3.03
C ALA A 75 21.10 -11.00 -1.83
N ARG A 76 21.24 -10.52 -0.59
CA ARG A 76 20.98 -11.30 0.63
C ARG A 76 19.50 -11.65 0.75
N VAL A 77 18.61 -10.72 0.39
CA VAL A 77 17.15 -10.96 0.35
C VAL A 77 16.80 -11.95 -0.75
N ALA A 78 17.46 -11.88 -1.90
CA ALA A 78 17.29 -12.89 -2.96
C ALA A 78 17.71 -14.29 -2.52
N GLU A 79 18.78 -14.40 -1.72
CA GLU A 79 19.23 -15.67 -1.14
C GLU A 79 18.24 -16.21 -0.10
N LEU A 80 17.78 -15.36 0.83
CA LEU A 80 16.74 -15.71 1.81
C LEU A 80 15.46 -16.19 1.13
N GLY A 81 15.12 -15.61 -0.02
CA GLY A 81 13.96 -16.00 -0.83
C GLY A 81 13.96 -17.47 -1.26
N ARG A 82 15.13 -18.12 -1.42
CA ARG A 82 15.21 -19.54 -1.76
C ARG A 82 14.73 -20.47 -0.65
N HIS A 83 14.70 -19.97 0.58
CA HIS A 83 14.27 -20.68 1.79
C HIS A 83 13.14 -19.95 2.49
N ALA A 84 12.32 -19.18 1.74
CA ALA A 84 11.26 -18.35 2.29
C ALA A 84 10.19 -19.16 3.04
N ASP A 85 10.01 -20.42 2.69
CA ASP A 85 9.11 -21.37 3.36
C ASP A 85 9.42 -21.54 4.86
N ALA A 86 10.68 -21.40 5.28
CA ALA A 86 11.10 -21.48 6.67
C ALA A 86 10.51 -20.37 7.56
N PHE A 87 10.07 -19.26 6.94
CA PHE A 87 9.51 -18.11 7.66
C PHE A 87 7.97 -18.07 7.61
N VAL A 88 7.33 -18.98 6.84
CA VAL A 88 5.89 -19.00 6.59
C VAL A 88 5.13 -19.64 7.74
N VAL A 89 4.14 -18.92 8.28
CA VAL A 89 3.18 -19.41 9.25
C VAL A 89 1.97 -20.05 8.56
N SER A 90 1.45 -19.39 7.54
CA SER A 90 0.31 -19.87 6.76
C SER A 90 0.26 -19.23 5.38
N PHE A 91 -0.43 -19.89 4.48
CA PHE A 91 -0.71 -19.33 3.15
C PHE A 91 -2.07 -19.81 2.65
N SER A 92 -2.63 -19.07 1.69
CA SER A 92 -3.89 -19.40 1.02
C SER A 92 -3.86 -18.98 -0.44
N TYR A 93 -4.70 -19.63 -1.25
CA TYR A 93 -4.89 -19.29 -2.65
C TYR A 93 -6.32 -18.83 -2.90
N VAL A 94 -6.46 -17.85 -3.79
CA VAL A 94 -7.74 -17.43 -4.35
C VAL A 94 -7.60 -17.40 -5.87
N ASP A 95 -8.46 -18.13 -6.59
CA ASP A 95 -8.47 -18.13 -8.05
C ASP A 95 -8.87 -16.73 -8.56
N VAL A 96 -7.99 -16.08 -9.34
CA VAL A 96 -8.25 -14.76 -9.95
C VAL A 96 -9.44 -14.81 -10.89
N MET A 97 -9.70 -15.97 -11.49
CA MET A 97 -10.79 -16.22 -12.45
C MET A 97 -11.96 -17.00 -11.83
N ALA A 98 -12.13 -16.93 -10.49
CA ALA A 98 -13.21 -17.60 -9.80
C ALA A 98 -14.58 -17.22 -10.42
N GLY A 99 -15.40 -18.23 -10.72
CA GLY A 99 -16.70 -18.03 -11.37
C GLY A 99 -16.67 -17.97 -12.90
N ILE A 100 -15.51 -17.94 -13.53
CA ILE A 100 -15.38 -18.10 -14.99
C ILE A 100 -15.20 -19.58 -15.29
N PRO A 101 -16.15 -20.22 -16.05
CA PRO A 101 -16.02 -21.63 -16.41
C PRO A 101 -14.71 -21.93 -17.15
N VAL A 102 -14.08 -23.04 -16.82
CA VAL A 102 -12.96 -23.57 -17.62
C VAL A 102 -13.57 -24.24 -18.85
N HIS A 103 -13.45 -23.60 -20.01
CA HIS A 103 -13.72 -24.23 -21.28
C HIS A 103 -12.36 -24.61 -21.85
N ASP A 104 -11.99 -25.87 -21.66
CA ASP A 104 -10.71 -26.35 -22.12
C ASP A 104 -10.90 -27.67 -22.88
N ASP A 105 -10.87 -27.57 -24.21
CA ASP A 105 -10.86 -28.73 -25.12
C ASP A 105 -9.44 -29.33 -25.28
N GLN A 106 -8.41 -28.71 -24.66
CA GLN A 106 -6.98 -29.09 -24.89
C GLN A 106 -6.19 -29.37 -23.60
N GLY A 107 -6.82 -29.44 -22.42
CA GLY A 107 -6.17 -29.71 -21.15
C GLY A 107 -6.16 -28.51 -20.21
N THR A 108 -5.96 -28.80 -18.94
CA THR A 108 -6.05 -27.82 -17.86
C THR A 108 -4.84 -26.87 -17.91
N TYR A 109 -5.06 -25.62 -18.34
CA TYR A 109 -4.09 -24.56 -18.15
C TYR A 109 -4.10 -24.12 -16.69
N ASP A 110 -2.92 -24.02 -16.07
CA ASP A 110 -2.77 -23.47 -14.74
C ASP A 110 -3.28 -22.02 -14.71
N ARG A 111 -4.33 -21.75 -13.94
CA ARG A 111 -4.90 -20.42 -13.78
C ARG A 111 -4.07 -19.54 -12.85
N PRO A 112 -4.12 -18.20 -13.03
CA PRO A 112 -3.53 -17.29 -12.07
C PRO A 112 -4.28 -17.32 -10.72
N HIS A 113 -3.52 -17.34 -9.65
CA HIS A 113 -4.04 -17.32 -8.28
C HIS A 113 -3.37 -16.20 -7.48
N TYR A 114 -4.14 -15.54 -6.63
CA TYR A 114 -3.61 -14.76 -5.54
C TYR A 114 -3.11 -15.71 -4.46
N LEU A 115 -1.80 -15.74 -4.24
CA LEU A 115 -1.16 -16.45 -3.14
C LEU A 115 -0.90 -15.46 -2.02
N THR A 116 -1.68 -15.52 -0.95
CA THR A 116 -1.47 -14.74 0.26
C THR A 116 -0.64 -15.53 1.25
N VAL A 117 0.46 -14.95 1.73
CA VAL A 117 1.44 -15.58 2.64
C VAL A 117 1.56 -14.76 3.91
N LYS A 118 1.48 -15.41 5.06
CA LYS A 118 1.75 -14.83 6.38
C LYS A 118 3.06 -15.37 6.92
N PHE A 119 3.89 -14.44 7.40
CA PHE A 119 5.19 -14.76 7.99
C PHE A 119 5.17 -14.57 9.50
N ASP A 120 6.09 -15.28 10.20
CA ASP A 120 6.29 -15.10 11.63
C ASP A 120 6.94 -13.74 11.92
N PRO A 121 6.30 -12.85 12.71
CA PRO A 121 6.84 -11.53 12.99
C PRO A 121 8.22 -11.55 13.65
N ALA A 122 8.47 -12.48 14.56
CA ALA A 122 9.75 -12.55 15.27
C ALA A 122 10.88 -12.96 14.33
N HIS A 123 10.62 -13.91 13.43
CA HIS A 123 11.59 -14.32 12.41
C HIS A 123 11.87 -13.19 11.41
N ILE A 124 10.85 -12.48 10.96
CA ILE A 124 11.04 -11.33 10.04
C ILE A 124 11.84 -10.20 10.70
N ASP A 125 11.52 -9.89 11.97
CA ASP A 125 12.27 -8.85 12.71
C ASP A 125 13.74 -9.25 12.89
N HIS A 126 14.03 -10.54 13.10
CA HIS A 126 15.40 -11.06 13.18
C HIS A 126 16.13 -10.96 11.83
N VAL A 127 15.48 -11.36 10.75
CA VAL A 127 16.01 -11.22 9.38
C VAL A 127 16.35 -9.78 9.06
N LEU A 128 15.48 -8.82 9.44
CA LEU A 128 15.74 -7.40 9.25
C LEU A 128 17.00 -6.96 10.02
N ALA A 129 17.16 -7.40 11.28
CA ALA A 129 18.36 -7.10 12.07
C ALA A 129 19.64 -7.63 11.39
N ASP A 130 19.61 -8.84 10.83
CA ASP A 130 20.74 -9.43 10.09
C ASP A 130 21.06 -8.67 8.80
N LEU A 131 20.04 -8.04 8.20
CA LEU A 131 20.21 -7.17 7.03
C LEU A 131 20.72 -5.76 7.39
N GLY A 132 20.78 -5.43 8.70
CA GLY A 132 21.15 -4.11 9.21
C GLY A 132 19.98 -3.11 9.23
N GLU A 133 18.74 -3.62 9.19
CA GLU A 133 17.52 -2.86 9.23
C GLU A 133 16.75 -3.10 10.52
N THR A 134 15.77 -2.24 10.79
CA THR A 134 14.88 -2.38 11.94
C THR A 134 13.42 -2.25 11.50
N PRO A 135 12.48 -2.94 12.18
CA PRO A 135 11.07 -2.75 11.92
C PRO A 135 10.63 -1.30 12.17
N TRP A 136 10.00 -0.69 11.17
CA TRP A 136 9.43 0.65 11.32
C TRP A 136 8.17 0.60 12.18
N ARG A 137 8.28 1.07 13.42
CA ARG A 137 7.19 1.13 14.42
C ARG A 137 6.50 2.49 14.45
N GLY A 138 6.98 3.46 13.66
CA GLY A 138 6.38 4.79 13.57
C GLY A 138 5.01 4.77 12.90
N GLU A 139 4.32 5.90 13.02
CA GLU A 139 3.04 6.10 12.36
C GLU A 139 3.22 6.15 10.84
N ARG A 140 2.32 5.48 10.13
CA ARG A 140 2.33 5.41 8.67
C ARG A 140 1.47 6.52 8.09
N PRO A 141 2.01 7.36 7.19
CA PRO A 141 1.25 8.47 6.64
C PRO A 141 0.19 7.99 5.66
N VAL A 142 -0.84 8.81 5.50
CA VAL A 142 -1.78 8.72 4.38
C VAL A 142 -1.17 9.44 3.17
N VAL A 143 -1.01 8.75 2.06
CA VAL A 143 -0.44 9.32 0.84
C VAL A 143 -1.53 9.96 0.00
N VAL A 144 -1.34 11.23 -0.34
CA VAL A 144 -2.30 12.01 -1.12
C VAL A 144 -1.68 12.41 -2.46
N PRO A 145 -2.14 11.84 -3.60
CA PRO A 145 -1.59 12.17 -4.91
C PRO A 145 -2.17 13.49 -5.45
N MET A 146 -1.32 14.47 -5.72
CA MET A 146 -1.65 15.66 -6.51
C MET A 146 -0.99 15.51 -7.89
N LEU A 147 -1.60 14.72 -8.77
CA LEU A 147 -0.99 14.24 -10.00
C LEU A 147 -1.76 14.70 -11.24
N SER A 148 -1.03 15.22 -12.23
CA SER A 148 -1.53 15.35 -13.60
C SER A 148 -1.14 14.13 -14.41
N LEU A 149 -2.12 13.47 -15.02
CA LEU A 149 -1.95 12.27 -15.83
C LEU A 149 -2.25 12.55 -17.30
N ARG A 150 -1.44 11.98 -18.19
CA ARG A 150 -1.68 12.02 -19.63
C ARG A 150 -1.23 10.72 -20.30
N ARG A 151 -2.17 10.05 -20.98
CA ARG A 151 -1.84 8.90 -21.85
C ARG A 151 -2.01 9.30 -23.32
N TYR A 152 -3.23 9.55 -23.71
CA TYR A 152 -3.60 10.04 -25.03
C TYR A 152 -4.57 11.22 -24.84
N GLY A 153 -4.45 12.26 -25.66
CA GLY A 153 -5.29 13.45 -25.53
C GLY A 153 -4.86 14.44 -24.44
N PRO A 154 -5.78 15.28 -23.95
CA PRO A 154 -5.47 16.29 -22.94
C PRO A 154 -5.15 15.66 -21.58
N PRO A 155 -4.23 16.27 -20.82
CA PRO A 155 -3.97 15.85 -19.45
C PRO A 155 -5.18 16.12 -18.55
N PHE A 156 -5.28 15.38 -17.44
CA PHE A 156 -6.26 15.63 -16.38
C PHE A 156 -5.59 15.51 -15.00
N VAL A 157 -6.16 16.13 -13.98
CA VAL A 157 -5.69 15.98 -12.59
C VAL A 157 -6.50 14.88 -11.91
N LEU A 158 -5.81 13.98 -11.22
CA LEU A 158 -6.46 12.87 -10.52
C LEU A 158 -7.26 13.39 -9.33
N SER A 159 -8.59 13.25 -9.39
CA SER A 159 -9.52 13.64 -8.31
C SER A 159 -10.44 12.48 -7.91
N ALA A 160 -11.07 12.62 -6.76
CA ALA A 160 -12.01 11.63 -6.25
C ALA A 160 -13.29 11.55 -7.09
N GLU A 161 -13.72 12.67 -7.68
CA GLU A 161 -15.01 12.84 -8.33
C GLU A 161 -14.98 12.53 -9.82
N LEU A 162 -13.88 12.83 -10.52
CA LEU A 162 -13.81 12.69 -11.98
C LEU A 162 -13.98 11.24 -12.44
N PRO A 163 -14.87 10.95 -13.39
CA PRO A 163 -15.05 9.61 -13.95
C PRO A 163 -13.78 9.06 -14.61
N ASN A 164 -13.09 9.90 -15.38
CA ASN A 164 -11.79 9.56 -15.95
C ASN A 164 -10.76 9.44 -14.83
N GLY A 165 -10.05 8.34 -14.77
CA GLY A 165 -9.07 8.07 -13.73
C GLY A 165 -9.53 7.08 -12.65
N ALA A 166 -10.66 6.41 -12.84
CA ALA A 166 -11.09 5.34 -11.92
C ALA A 166 -10.02 4.26 -11.76
N ASP A 167 -9.42 3.80 -12.86
CA ASP A 167 -8.32 2.83 -12.84
C ASP A 167 -7.07 3.38 -12.13
N ALA A 168 -6.79 4.69 -12.32
CA ALA A 168 -5.68 5.36 -11.65
C ALA A 168 -5.87 5.39 -10.12
N ARG A 169 -7.09 5.72 -9.69
CA ARG A 169 -7.42 5.72 -8.26
C ARG A 169 -7.28 4.34 -7.64
N ALA A 170 -7.84 3.33 -8.31
CA ALA A 170 -7.78 1.95 -7.85
C ALA A 170 -6.33 1.43 -7.81
N SER A 171 -5.57 1.67 -8.87
CA SER A 171 -4.15 1.29 -8.93
C SER A 171 -3.34 2.01 -7.85
N PHE A 172 -3.48 3.32 -7.68
CA PHE A 172 -2.74 4.06 -6.66
C PHE A 172 -3.04 3.57 -5.25
N ALA A 173 -4.32 3.36 -4.93
CA ALA A 173 -4.74 2.83 -3.63
C ALA A 173 -4.19 1.42 -3.39
N GLY A 174 -4.29 0.54 -4.37
CA GLY A 174 -3.74 -0.82 -4.27
C GLY A 174 -2.22 -0.85 -4.09
N ARG A 175 -1.50 0.07 -4.76
CA ARG A 175 -0.04 0.17 -4.55
C ARG A 175 0.32 0.71 -3.17
N ALA A 176 -0.45 1.65 -2.61
CA ALA A 176 -0.24 2.09 -1.23
C ALA A 176 -0.44 0.94 -0.23
N GLU A 177 -1.52 0.19 -0.38
CA GLU A 177 -1.83 -0.97 0.47
C GLU A 177 -0.76 -2.07 0.38
N GLU A 178 -0.23 -2.35 -0.82
CA GLU A 178 0.88 -3.30 -1.04
C GLU A 178 2.06 -3.01 -0.11
N PHE A 179 2.36 -1.73 0.16
CA PHE A 179 3.44 -1.29 1.05
C PHE A 179 2.97 -0.95 2.47
N GLY A 180 1.75 -1.27 2.84
CA GLY A 180 1.19 -0.99 4.16
C GLY A 180 0.97 0.48 4.44
N LEU A 181 0.75 1.28 3.39
CA LEU A 181 0.31 2.67 3.47
C LEU A 181 -1.16 2.79 3.08
N THR A 182 -1.79 3.88 3.48
CA THR A 182 -3.14 4.24 3.03
C THR A 182 -3.06 5.36 2.01
N ALA A 183 -3.87 5.29 0.95
CA ALA A 183 -4.03 6.38 0.01
C ALA A 183 -5.36 7.10 0.22
N ARG A 184 -5.35 8.42 0.05
CA ARG A 184 -6.56 9.24 -0.06
C ARG A 184 -6.47 10.07 -1.33
N ILE A 185 -7.45 9.93 -2.20
CA ILE A 185 -7.52 10.75 -3.40
C ILE A 185 -8.10 12.12 -3.04
N PRO A 186 -7.47 13.24 -3.45
CA PRO A 186 -7.97 14.57 -3.16
C PRO A 186 -9.25 14.89 -3.93
N THR A 187 -10.08 15.76 -3.38
CA THR A 187 -11.26 16.29 -4.04
C THR A 187 -10.89 17.38 -5.06
N GLU A 188 -11.78 17.67 -6.01
CA GLU A 188 -11.59 18.78 -6.96
C GLU A 188 -11.46 20.12 -6.24
N ALA A 189 -12.21 20.29 -5.14
CA ALA A 189 -12.12 21.49 -4.32
C ALA A 189 -10.73 21.66 -3.67
N GLU A 190 -10.17 20.58 -3.11
CA GLU A 190 -8.80 20.59 -2.54
C GLU A 190 -7.77 20.89 -3.63
N LEU A 191 -7.87 20.27 -4.80
CA LEU A 191 -6.96 20.48 -5.94
C LEU A 191 -7.00 21.94 -6.41
N THR A 192 -8.19 22.55 -6.47
CA THR A 192 -8.36 23.95 -6.82
C THR A 192 -7.68 24.88 -5.81
N VAL A 193 -7.87 24.63 -4.51
CA VAL A 193 -7.20 25.38 -3.44
C VAL A 193 -5.68 25.25 -3.54
N TRP A 194 -5.16 24.11 -3.93
CA TRP A 194 -3.72 23.87 -4.11
C TRP A 194 -3.18 24.41 -5.43
N GLY A 195 -4.05 24.92 -6.32
CA GLY A 195 -3.66 25.47 -7.62
C GLY A 195 -3.26 24.40 -8.64
N ALA A 196 -3.68 23.16 -8.44
CA ALA A 196 -3.42 22.08 -9.37
C ALA A 196 -4.29 22.19 -10.62
N ALA A 197 -3.66 22.17 -11.80
CA ALA A 197 -4.35 22.20 -13.09
C ALA A 197 -3.74 21.15 -14.03
N PRO A 198 -4.49 20.70 -15.06
CA PRO A 198 -3.98 19.77 -16.05
C PRO A 198 -2.66 20.22 -16.68
N GLY A 199 -1.62 19.41 -16.57
CA GLY A 199 -0.26 19.75 -17.06
C GLY A 199 0.52 20.73 -16.18
N GLN A 200 -0.09 21.31 -15.14
CA GLN A 200 0.54 22.31 -14.25
C GLN A 200 0.33 21.92 -12.80
N ILE A 201 1.29 21.20 -12.23
CA ILE A 201 1.25 20.80 -10.83
C ILE A 201 2.23 21.65 -10.03
N PRO A 202 1.74 22.50 -9.11
CA PRO A 202 2.58 23.32 -8.24
C PRO A 202 3.39 22.48 -7.25
N SER A 203 4.23 23.12 -6.45
CA SER A 203 4.88 22.47 -5.32
C SER A 203 3.84 21.92 -4.34
N PRO A 204 4.10 20.76 -3.72
CA PRO A 204 3.15 20.17 -2.79
C PRO A 204 2.85 21.14 -1.65
N PRO A 205 1.58 21.31 -1.26
CA PRO A 205 1.23 22.09 -0.09
C PRO A 205 1.83 21.47 1.16
N THR A 206 2.04 22.26 2.19
CA THR A 206 2.21 21.71 3.54
C THR A 206 0.93 20.91 3.85
N ALA A 207 1.07 19.68 4.34
CA ALA A 207 -0.01 18.71 4.50
C ALA A 207 -1.31 19.38 5.00
N ALA A 208 -2.41 19.13 4.29
CA ALA A 208 -3.70 19.72 4.62
C ALA A 208 -4.31 19.12 5.91
N ARG A 209 -3.89 17.92 6.30
CA ARG A 209 -4.36 17.21 7.48
C ARG A 209 -3.19 16.55 8.21
N PRO A 210 -3.31 16.36 9.54
CA PRO A 210 -2.31 15.58 10.28
C PRO A 210 -2.08 14.21 9.63
N HIS A 211 -0.84 13.77 9.61
CA HIS A 211 -0.40 12.46 9.09
C HIS A 211 -0.60 12.25 7.56
N GLU A 212 -0.94 13.29 6.80
CA GLU A 212 -0.97 13.22 5.34
C GLU A 212 0.37 13.67 4.72
N VAL A 213 0.76 13.00 3.65
CA VAL A 213 1.88 13.37 2.78
C VAL A 213 1.36 13.59 1.37
N VAL A 214 1.44 14.83 0.89
CA VAL A 214 1.06 15.15 -0.48
C VAL A 214 2.24 14.93 -1.41
N VAL A 215 2.04 14.09 -2.43
CA VAL A 215 2.99 13.92 -3.53
C VAL A 215 2.46 14.62 -4.77
N ALA A 216 3.19 15.64 -5.22
CA ALA A 216 2.86 16.43 -6.39
C ALA A 216 3.67 15.96 -7.60
N GLY A 217 3.05 15.84 -8.77
CA GLY A 217 3.82 15.43 -9.94
C GLY A 217 3.02 15.23 -11.20
N THR A 218 3.72 14.76 -12.23
CA THR A 218 3.14 14.45 -13.55
C THR A 218 3.46 13.01 -13.92
N LEU A 219 2.53 12.36 -14.61
CA LEU A 219 2.69 11.02 -15.16
C LEU A 219 2.21 11.01 -16.59
N GLU A 220 3.12 10.82 -17.54
CA GLU A 220 2.84 10.86 -18.96
C GLU A 220 3.31 9.59 -19.66
N PHE A 221 2.49 9.08 -20.57
CA PHE A 221 2.93 8.02 -21.47
C PHE A 221 3.75 8.63 -22.63
N LYS A 222 4.95 8.10 -22.84
CA LYS A 222 5.86 8.52 -23.90
C LYS A 222 6.03 7.40 -24.92
N GLU A 223 5.76 7.70 -26.20
CA GLU A 223 5.97 6.76 -27.29
C GLU A 223 7.46 6.62 -27.65
N SER A 224 8.24 7.69 -27.46
CA SER A 224 9.68 7.73 -27.75
C SER A 224 10.51 6.82 -26.86
N VAL A 225 10.07 6.62 -25.63
CA VAL A 225 10.60 5.63 -24.69
C VAL A 225 9.39 4.82 -24.25
N PRO A 226 9.07 3.68 -24.92
CA PRO A 226 7.79 3.01 -24.70
C PRO A 226 7.52 2.74 -23.23
N GLY A 227 6.66 3.56 -22.63
CA GLY A 227 6.37 3.47 -21.22
C GLY A 227 5.94 4.81 -20.60
N TRP A 228 5.71 4.74 -19.31
CA TRP A 228 5.34 5.90 -18.51
C TRP A 228 6.58 6.63 -18.00
N GLU A 229 6.51 7.94 -18.03
CA GLU A 229 7.49 8.84 -17.44
C GLU A 229 6.80 9.63 -16.33
N GLY A 230 7.38 9.63 -15.13
CA GLY A 230 6.86 10.31 -13.97
C GLY A 230 7.90 11.20 -13.30
N SER A 231 7.46 12.34 -12.80
CA SER A 231 8.26 13.23 -11.95
C SER A 231 7.47 13.60 -10.71
N TRP A 232 8.11 13.49 -9.56
CA TRP A 232 7.46 13.61 -8.26
C TRP A 232 8.18 14.60 -7.36
N ARG A 233 7.41 15.26 -6.51
CA ARG A 233 7.91 16.15 -5.46
C ARG A 233 7.06 15.96 -4.22
N MET A 234 7.70 15.94 -3.07
CA MET A 234 7.01 15.99 -1.78
C MET A 234 7.79 16.85 -0.79
N ARG A 235 7.09 17.32 0.23
CA ARG A 235 7.69 18.00 1.38
C ARG A 235 7.36 17.23 2.64
N GLN A 236 8.40 16.90 3.41
CA GLN A 236 8.23 16.25 4.70
C GLN A 236 9.29 16.73 5.70
N ASN A 237 8.87 17.01 6.92
CA ASN A 237 9.76 17.50 8.00
C ASN A 237 10.61 18.72 7.60
N GLY A 238 10.02 19.65 6.82
CA GLY A 238 10.68 20.86 6.34
C GLY A 238 11.69 20.65 5.22
N ARG A 239 11.83 19.43 4.70
CA ARG A 239 12.71 19.10 3.54
C ARG A 239 11.88 18.85 2.29
N ASP A 240 12.41 19.31 1.17
CA ASP A 240 11.87 19.03 -0.17
C ASP A 240 12.60 17.83 -0.77
N TYR A 241 11.83 16.92 -1.37
CA TYR A 241 12.31 15.75 -2.08
C TYR A 241 11.78 15.79 -3.51
N ALA A 242 12.62 15.42 -4.48
CA ALA A 242 12.24 15.28 -5.88
C ALA A 242 12.89 14.04 -6.47
N TRP A 243 12.11 13.27 -7.23
CA TRP A 243 12.59 12.09 -7.94
C TRP A 243 11.71 11.81 -9.15
N GLY A 244 12.03 10.81 -9.94
CA GLY A 244 11.24 10.43 -11.10
C GLY A 244 11.61 9.05 -11.61
N ILE A 245 10.82 8.58 -12.56
CA ILE A 245 10.96 7.29 -13.19
C ILE A 245 10.60 7.39 -14.67
N SER A 246 11.18 6.54 -15.51
CA SER A 246 10.86 6.49 -16.94
C SER A 246 10.93 5.08 -17.51
N GLY A 247 10.21 4.83 -18.62
CA GLY A 247 10.24 3.56 -19.33
C GLY A 247 9.57 2.39 -18.59
N VAL A 248 8.64 2.70 -17.67
CA VAL A 248 7.96 1.70 -16.84
C VAL A 248 6.49 1.52 -17.22
N ASN A 249 5.87 0.44 -16.71
CA ASN A 249 4.43 0.30 -16.77
C ASN A 249 3.74 1.23 -15.76
N TYR A 250 2.44 1.36 -15.89
CA TYR A 250 1.61 2.28 -15.11
C TYR A 250 1.66 2.01 -13.59
N ASP A 251 1.53 0.76 -13.23
CA ASP A 251 1.55 0.33 -11.81
C ASP A 251 2.91 0.56 -11.17
N GLU A 252 3.99 0.36 -11.93
CA GLU A 252 5.35 0.59 -11.43
C GLU A 252 5.64 2.07 -11.18
N ALA A 253 5.04 2.97 -11.97
CA ALA A 253 5.13 4.40 -11.71
C ALA A 253 4.49 4.77 -10.35
N PHE A 254 3.35 4.17 -10.01
CA PHE A 254 2.72 4.39 -8.70
C PHE A 254 3.49 3.71 -7.56
N ARG A 255 4.04 2.50 -7.77
CA ARG A 255 4.94 1.88 -6.79
C ARG A 255 6.15 2.76 -6.47
N ASP A 256 6.69 3.46 -7.48
CA ASP A 256 7.82 4.35 -7.30
C ASP A 256 7.46 5.54 -6.40
N ILE A 257 6.28 6.15 -6.57
CA ILE A 257 5.77 7.17 -5.65
C ILE A 257 5.71 6.62 -4.21
N ILE A 258 5.05 5.48 -4.04
CA ILE A 258 4.81 4.89 -2.73
C ILE A 258 6.12 4.50 -2.04
N ARG A 259 7.07 3.92 -2.78
CA ARG A 259 8.42 3.60 -2.26
C ARG A 259 9.18 4.84 -1.83
N GLY A 260 9.09 5.94 -2.58
CA GLY A 260 9.70 7.21 -2.20
C GLY A 260 9.13 7.75 -0.89
N VAL A 261 7.81 7.75 -0.74
CA VAL A 261 7.14 8.16 0.51
C VAL A 261 7.51 7.23 1.67
N LEU A 262 7.42 5.92 1.45
CA LEU A 262 7.71 4.90 2.46
C LEU A 262 9.11 5.11 3.05
N ARG A 263 10.10 5.29 2.18
CA ARG A 263 11.50 5.44 2.55
C ARG A 263 11.75 6.69 3.39
N VAL A 264 11.19 7.83 3.00
CA VAL A 264 11.34 9.08 3.75
C VAL A 264 10.58 9.05 5.07
N ALA A 265 9.35 8.50 5.06
CA ALA A 265 8.50 8.43 6.26
C ALA A 265 9.08 7.48 7.33
N SER A 266 9.77 6.41 6.93
CA SER A 266 10.43 5.47 7.84
C SER A 266 11.77 5.99 8.39
N GLY A 267 12.23 7.17 7.96
CA GLY A 267 13.45 7.80 8.47
C GLY A 267 14.71 7.47 7.69
N HIS A 268 14.61 6.79 6.55
CA HIS A 268 15.73 6.57 5.64
C HIS A 268 16.01 7.82 4.80
N ASP A 269 17.20 7.87 4.19
CA ASP A 269 17.53 8.93 3.23
C ASP A 269 16.54 9.02 2.08
N GLY A 270 16.45 10.19 1.43
CA GLY A 270 15.45 10.48 0.40
C GLY A 270 15.32 9.45 -0.73
N PRO A 271 14.27 9.57 -1.55
CA PRO A 271 14.01 8.65 -2.67
C PRO A 271 15.19 8.69 -3.65
N LYS A 272 15.49 7.55 -4.26
CA LYS A 272 16.58 7.39 -5.25
C LYS A 272 16.00 6.98 -6.57
#